data_9c1d6c6ccba5fbf070c2194d105d6957
#
_entry.id   9c1d6c6ccba5fbf070c2194d105d6957
#
_cell.length_a   1.000
_cell.length_b   1.000
_cell.length_c   1.000
_cell.angle_alpha   90.00
_cell.angle_beta   90.00
_cell.angle_gamma   90.00
#
_symmetry.space_group_name_H-M   'P 1'
#
loop_
_entity.id
_entity.type
_entity.pdbx_description
1 polymer ?
#
loop_
_entity_poly.entity_id
_entity_poly.type
_entity_poly.pdbx_seq_one_letter_code
_entity_poly.pdbx_strand_id
1 'polypeptide(L)'
;MLPIILDLASLKALYAAGTVTPLDVIEVVIERRAAWPDKAVFITPTSDYDLRAAAKSLMEKSPQPNSLPLWGIPFAVKDNIDVAGLPTTAACPAFEYRPEADATVVARLRAAGAIVIGKTNLDQFATGLNGTRSPHGAPRSVFDPAYVSGGSSSGSSVTVAAGFATFALGTDTAGSGRVPAAFQNLVGIKPTPGLLSNIGTVPACRSVDCITIFAATVGDGVAVRKVAEGFDAADPFSRRANWAELPTTGLRVGVLDGAEREFFGNEEVEKLYDAAIENIRSLGATIVPFDYTPFREAAALLYDGPWVAERLAAVEGFIATNADDFDPTVRGIIEGAKGRTAVEAFNGKYRLEELRRKTEATWAKADVLLLPTSPTTYTVEEMLADPVRKNSHFGRYTNFVNLLDCAAIAIPAGFDSEDHLPAGVTLIAPAFTDDALAPLADALHRLAARGMGRDKAATLPEASKVPAAPSSLVPIVVVGAHLTGMPLNKELTGPGGRLIKSCRTAGDYRLYALPGTVPPKPGMVREPGFAGEGLAVEVWELPPAAFGQFVARIPAPLGVGKITLDDGSAISGFLCEPYALVGAEEVTHHGGWRAYVASRA
;
A
#
# COMPACT_ATOMS: atom_id res chain seq x y z
N MET A 1 33.31 -1.78 -3.45
CA MET A 1 32.85 -2.02 -2.06
C MET A 1 31.33 -2.07 -2.10
N LEU A 2 30.70 -3.03 -1.39
CA LEU A 2 29.25 -3.09 -1.27
C LEU A 2 28.71 -1.95 -0.41
N PRO A 3 27.53 -1.38 -0.75
CA PRO A 3 26.90 -0.33 0.07
C PRO A 3 26.51 -0.87 1.47
N ILE A 4 26.35 0.04 2.44
CA ILE A 4 25.91 -0.34 3.80
C ILE A 4 24.54 -1.00 3.72
N ILE A 5 23.61 -0.42 3.02
CA ILE A 5 22.29 -1.00 2.76
C ILE A 5 22.31 -1.67 1.38
N LEU A 6 21.93 -2.94 1.36
CA LEU A 6 21.91 -3.74 0.15
C LEU A 6 20.58 -3.53 -0.58
N ASP A 7 20.52 -2.57 -1.48
CA ASP A 7 19.35 -2.36 -2.33
C ASP A 7 19.42 -3.17 -3.64
N LEU A 8 18.25 -3.49 -4.20
CA LEU A 8 18.14 -4.33 -5.40
C LEU A 8 18.77 -3.68 -6.64
N ALA A 9 18.61 -2.37 -6.80
CA ALA A 9 19.10 -1.65 -7.97
C ALA A 9 20.65 -1.64 -7.99
N SER A 10 21.26 -1.32 -6.85
CA SER A 10 22.72 -1.32 -6.69
C SER A 10 23.33 -2.71 -6.87
N LEU A 11 22.75 -3.75 -6.27
CA LEU A 11 23.24 -5.11 -6.43
C LEU A 11 23.16 -5.58 -7.88
N LYS A 12 22.04 -5.35 -8.56
CA LYS A 12 21.90 -5.68 -10.00
C LYS A 12 22.93 -4.98 -10.87
N ALA A 13 23.21 -3.71 -10.61
CA ALA A 13 24.23 -2.96 -11.33
C ALA A 13 25.65 -3.53 -11.10
N LEU A 14 25.98 -3.88 -9.85
CA LEU A 14 27.27 -4.48 -9.52
C LEU A 14 27.44 -5.88 -10.13
N TYR A 15 26.39 -6.69 -10.16
CA TYR A 15 26.39 -8.00 -10.83
C TYR A 15 26.55 -7.85 -12.35
N ALA A 16 25.82 -6.93 -12.98
CA ALA A 16 25.92 -6.67 -14.41
C ALA A 16 27.32 -6.19 -14.83
N ALA A 17 27.97 -5.41 -13.96
CA ALA A 17 29.34 -4.94 -14.18
C ALA A 17 30.40 -6.02 -13.90
N GLY A 18 30.02 -7.20 -13.37
CA GLY A 18 30.96 -8.24 -12.96
C GLY A 18 31.87 -7.83 -11.79
N THR A 19 31.49 -6.78 -11.05
CA THR A 19 32.30 -6.23 -9.95
C THR A 19 32.22 -7.10 -8.71
N VAL A 20 31.07 -7.75 -8.49
CA VAL A 20 30.80 -8.68 -7.40
C VAL A 20 29.99 -9.87 -7.88
N THR A 21 30.07 -10.98 -7.16
CA THR A 21 29.27 -12.19 -7.37
C THR A 21 28.28 -12.38 -6.22
N PRO A 22 27.24 -13.24 -6.36
CA PRO A 22 26.39 -13.65 -5.25
C PRO A 22 27.18 -14.19 -4.05
N LEU A 23 28.29 -14.89 -4.28
CA LEU A 23 29.15 -15.38 -3.20
C LEU A 23 29.80 -14.23 -2.43
N ASP A 24 30.30 -13.19 -3.12
CA ASP A 24 30.90 -12.01 -2.48
C ASP A 24 29.87 -11.28 -1.61
N VAL A 25 28.62 -11.17 -2.07
CA VAL A 25 27.53 -10.56 -1.30
C VAL A 25 27.22 -11.40 -0.06
N ILE A 26 27.18 -12.73 -0.18
CA ILE A 26 26.94 -13.63 0.95
C ILE A 26 28.06 -13.56 1.99
N GLU A 27 29.34 -13.45 1.58
CA GLU A 27 30.44 -13.26 2.54
C GLU A 27 30.26 -11.97 3.35
N VAL A 28 29.89 -10.87 2.70
CA VAL A 28 29.60 -9.61 3.41
C VAL A 28 28.39 -9.75 4.36
N VAL A 29 27.35 -10.48 3.97
CA VAL A 29 26.20 -10.77 4.84
C VAL A 29 26.64 -11.55 6.08
N ILE A 30 27.48 -12.57 5.91
CA ILE A 30 28.05 -13.39 7.01
C ILE A 30 28.85 -12.49 7.98
N GLU A 31 29.76 -11.69 7.45
CA GLU A 31 30.59 -10.76 8.23
C GLU A 31 29.76 -9.76 9.02
N ARG A 32 28.80 -9.10 8.37
CA ARG A 32 27.92 -8.11 9.01
C ARG A 32 27.06 -8.75 10.12
N ARG A 33 26.48 -9.91 9.86
CA ARG A 33 25.69 -10.66 10.84
C ARG A 33 26.53 -11.06 12.05
N ALA A 34 27.76 -11.55 11.83
CA ALA A 34 28.67 -11.94 12.91
C ALA A 34 29.08 -10.74 13.78
N ALA A 35 29.35 -9.58 13.16
CA ALA A 35 29.76 -8.36 13.83
C ALA A 35 28.63 -7.64 14.58
N TRP A 36 27.34 -7.95 14.27
CA TRP A 36 26.22 -7.24 14.86
C TRP A 36 26.04 -7.59 16.35
N PRO A 37 25.96 -6.58 17.24
CA PRO A 37 25.91 -6.81 18.68
C PRO A 37 24.60 -7.47 19.14
N ASP A 38 23.47 -7.09 18.54
CA ASP A 38 22.14 -7.60 18.90
C ASP A 38 21.90 -8.97 18.27
N LYS A 39 21.97 -10.03 19.08
CA LYS A 39 21.74 -11.41 18.63
C LYS A 39 20.26 -11.78 18.57
N ALA A 40 19.37 -10.94 19.08
CA ALA A 40 17.92 -11.20 19.06
C ALA A 40 17.29 -11.04 17.68
N VAL A 41 18.01 -10.58 16.66
CA VAL A 41 17.49 -10.33 15.31
C VAL A 41 17.03 -11.62 14.61
N PHE A 42 17.78 -12.71 14.77
CA PHE A 42 17.45 -14.02 14.18
C PHE A 42 17.08 -15.03 15.26
N ILE A 43 16.05 -15.85 15.01
CA ILE A 43 15.78 -17.08 15.76
C ILE A 43 16.65 -18.19 15.19
N THR A 44 16.61 -18.40 13.86
CA THR A 44 17.38 -19.42 13.18
C THR A 44 18.10 -18.83 11.96
N PRO A 45 19.35 -18.38 12.11
CA PRO A 45 20.16 -17.97 10.96
C PRO A 45 20.50 -19.19 10.07
N THR A 46 20.46 -19.01 8.75
CA THR A 46 21.03 -20.01 7.83
C THR A 46 22.54 -20.13 8.09
N SER A 47 23.05 -21.37 8.11
CA SER A 47 24.47 -21.59 8.37
C SER A 47 25.36 -20.96 7.29
N ASP A 48 26.57 -20.54 7.68
CA ASP A 48 27.53 -19.96 6.73
C ASP A 48 27.87 -20.94 5.61
N TYR A 49 27.92 -22.24 5.92
CA TYR A 49 28.13 -23.28 4.93
C TYR A 49 26.98 -23.34 3.91
N ASP A 50 25.74 -23.38 4.37
CA ASP A 50 24.55 -23.44 3.50
C ASP A 50 24.38 -22.19 2.66
N LEU A 51 24.70 -21.00 3.22
CA LEU A 51 24.69 -19.74 2.46
C LEU A 51 25.67 -19.76 1.29
N ARG A 52 26.91 -20.21 1.55
CA ARG A 52 27.93 -20.35 0.51
C ARG A 52 27.54 -21.40 -0.53
N ALA A 53 26.98 -22.52 -0.08
CA ALA A 53 26.50 -23.58 -0.97
C ALA A 53 25.35 -23.08 -1.86
N ALA A 54 24.40 -22.34 -1.32
CA ALA A 54 23.28 -21.75 -2.07
C ALA A 54 23.79 -20.76 -3.15
N ALA A 55 24.71 -19.87 -2.80
CA ALA A 55 25.30 -18.92 -3.75
C ALA A 55 26.04 -19.64 -4.89
N LYS A 56 26.87 -20.63 -4.58
CA LYS A 56 27.60 -21.43 -5.58
C LYS A 56 26.63 -22.18 -6.51
N SER A 57 25.66 -22.90 -5.92
CA SER A 57 24.64 -23.63 -6.69
C SER A 57 23.84 -22.73 -7.64
N LEU A 58 23.49 -21.51 -7.18
CA LEU A 58 22.83 -20.51 -8.02
C LEU A 58 23.71 -20.10 -9.21
N MET A 59 24.99 -19.79 -8.96
CA MET A 59 25.93 -19.39 -10.00
C MET A 59 26.19 -20.51 -11.02
N GLU A 60 26.21 -21.77 -10.58
CA GLU A 60 26.35 -22.95 -11.46
C GLU A 60 25.11 -23.17 -12.35
N LYS A 61 23.91 -23.08 -11.75
CA LYS A 61 22.62 -23.31 -12.44
C LYS A 61 22.20 -22.15 -13.32
N SER A 62 22.56 -20.94 -12.94
CA SER A 62 22.19 -19.69 -13.61
C SER A 62 23.42 -18.78 -13.72
N PRO A 63 24.40 -19.13 -14.60
CA PRO A 63 25.71 -18.46 -14.63
C PRO A 63 25.68 -17.02 -15.18
N GLN A 64 24.60 -16.65 -15.88
CA GLN A 64 24.46 -15.30 -16.43
C GLN A 64 23.97 -14.34 -15.32
N PRO A 65 24.70 -13.27 -15.00
CA PRO A 65 24.25 -12.26 -14.06
C PRO A 65 22.85 -11.72 -14.42
N ASN A 66 22.01 -11.57 -13.41
CA ASN A 66 20.63 -11.07 -13.55
C ASN A 66 19.72 -11.88 -14.50
N SER A 67 20.06 -13.14 -14.81
CA SER A 67 19.21 -14.03 -15.62
C SER A 67 17.89 -14.37 -14.93
N LEU A 68 17.84 -14.24 -13.60
CA LEU A 68 16.62 -14.37 -12.79
C LEU A 68 16.28 -13.01 -12.13
N PRO A 69 14.99 -12.73 -11.88
CA PRO A 69 14.57 -11.42 -11.34
C PRO A 69 15.25 -11.00 -10.04
N LEU A 70 15.59 -11.97 -9.18
CA LEU A 70 16.22 -11.77 -7.87
C LEU A 70 17.53 -12.57 -7.74
N TRP A 71 18.27 -12.71 -8.82
CA TRP A 71 19.50 -13.48 -8.89
C TRP A 71 20.54 -13.03 -7.84
N GLY A 72 20.83 -13.92 -6.87
CA GLY A 72 21.81 -13.67 -5.82
C GLY A 72 21.39 -12.65 -4.75
N ILE A 73 20.11 -12.29 -4.68
CA ILE A 73 19.60 -11.29 -3.73
C ILE A 73 19.35 -11.96 -2.36
N PRO A 74 20.02 -11.50 -1.28
CA PRO A 74 19.82 -12.03 0.07
C PRO A 74 18.52 -11.51 0.67
N PHE A 75 17.73 -12.40 1.28
CA PHE A 75 16.51 -12.03 2.00
C PHE A 75 16.30 -12.82 3.28
N ALA A 76 15.59 -12.22 4.23
CA ALA A 76 15.23 -12.83 5.50
C ALA A 76 13.72 -13.14 5.56
N VAL A 77 13.34 -14.11 6.38
CA VAL A 77 11.97 -14.60 6.49
C VAL A 77 11.55 -14.60 7.95
N LYS A 78 10.44 -13.93 8.28
CA LYS A 78 9.86 -13.95 9.64
C LYS A 78 9.56 -15.38 10.07
N ASP A 79 9.83 -15.70 11.32
CA ASP A 79 9.82 -17.10 11.80
C ASP A 79 8.44 -17.75 11.91
N ASN A 80 7.37 -17.04 11.58
CA ASN A 80 6.05 -17.63 11.37
C ASN A 80 5.76 -17.99 9.90
N ILE A 81 6.74 -17.87 8.98
CA ILE A 81 6.62 -18.22 7.56
C ILE A 81 7.57 -19.39 7.28
N ASP A 82 7.08 -20.44 6.67
CA ASP A 82 7.80 -21.68 6.41
C ASP A 82 8.91 -21.53 5.38
N VAL A 83 10.07 -22.07 5.72
CA VAL A 83 11.22 -22.27 4.84
C VAL A 83 11.67 -23.73 4.96
N ALA A 84 11.59 -24.48 3.89
CA ALA A 84 12.04 -25.87 3.87
C ALA A 84 13.50 -25.99 4.34
N GLY A 85 13.72 -26.91 5.29
CA GLY A 85 15.03 -27.14 5.89
C GLY A 85 15.37 -26.28 7.11
N LEU A 86 14.59 -25.21 7.39
CA LEU A 86 14.72 -24.41 8.61
C LEU A 86 13.51 -24.61 9.52
N PRO A 87 13.68 -24.60 10.86
CA PRO A 87 12.55 -24.72 11.76
C PRO A 87 11.64 -23.49 11.70
N THR A 88 10.35 -23.70 11.99
CA THR A 88 9.36 -22.66 12.24
C THR A 88 8.89 -22.76 13.68
N THR A 89 9.02 -21.67 14.45
CA THR A 89 8.66 -21.66 15.87
C THR A 89 7.62 -20.61 16.22
N ALA A 90 7.39 -19.63 15.36
CA ALA A 90 6.59 -18.42 15.66
C ALA A 90 7.00 -17.71 16.96
N ALA A 91 8.30 -17.72 17.29
CA ALA A 91 8.93 -17.27 18.53
C ALA A 91 8.44 -18.04 19.80
N CYS A 92 8.00 -19.29 19.63
CA CYS A 92 7.67 -20.20 20.73
C CYS A 92 8.47 -21.49 20.55
N PRO A 93 9.56 -21.73 21.28
CA PRO A 93 10.41 -22.91 21.10
C PRO A 93 9.66 -24.24 21.21
N ALA A 94 8.67 -24.33 22.09
CA ALA A 94 7.85 -25.53 22.25
C ALA A 94 6.91 -25.81 21.06
N PHE A 95 6.69 -24.82 20.18
CA PHE A 95 5.88 -24.93 18.97
C PHE A 95 6.70 -25.39 17.76
N GLU A 96 8.02 -25.58 17.89
CA GLU A 96 8.91 -25.91 16.76
C GLU A 96 8.41 -27.07 15.92
N TYR A 97 8.37 -26.86 14.63
CA TYR A 97 8.27 -27.90 13.61
C TYR A 97 9.18 -27.61 12.42
N ARG A 98 9.49 -28.62 11.63
CA ARG A 98 10.29 -28.49 10.41
C ARG A 98 9.39 -28.66 9.19
N PRO A 99 9.15 -27.59 8.42
CA PRO A 99 8.33 -27.69 7.22
C PRO A 99 9.02 -28.54 6.14
N GLU A 100 8.25 -29.39 5.47
CA GLU A 100 8.73 -30.19 4.33
C GLU A 100 8.84 -29.39 3.04
N ALA A 101 8.09 -28.27 2.95
CA ALA A 101 8.04 -27.40 1.79
C ALA A 101 8.15 -25.91 2.21
N ASP A 102 8.62 -25.09 1.29
CA ASP A 102 8.57 -23.64 1.45
C ASP A 102 7.12 -23.13 1.44
N ALA A 103 6.83 -22.06 2.17
CA ALA A 103 5.65 -21.25 1.94
C ALA A 103 5.59 -20.81 0.46
N THR A 104 4.39 -20.70 -0.11
CA THR A 104 4.23 -20.37 -1.55
C THR A 104 5.05 -19.15 -1.98
N VAL A 105 5.03 -18.09 -1.17
CA VAL A 105 5.79 -16.86 -1.46
C VAL A 105 7.30 -17.09 -1.40
N VAL A 106 7.79 -17.89 -0.45
CA VAL A 106 9.22 -18.23 -0.32
C VAL A 106 9.67 -19.05 -1.51
N ALA A 107 8.88 -20.04 -1.94
CA ALA A 107 9.16 -20.86 -3.12
C ALA A 107 9.31 -20.00 -4.39
N ARG A 108 8.41 -19.03 -4.60
CA ARG A 108 8.45 -18.10 -5.74
C ARG A 108 9.71 -17.23 -5.71
N LEU A 109 10.06 -16.68 -4.56
CA LEU A 109 11.25 -15.84 -4.40
C LEU A 109 12.56 -16.64 -4.61
N ARG A 110 12.64 -17.87 -4.07
CA ARG A 110 13.79 -18.76 -4.29
C ARG A 110 13.90 -19.18 -5.76
N ALA A 111 12.78 -19.50 -6.41
CA ALA A 111 12.75 -19.80 -7.85
C ALA A 111 13.21 -18.60 -8.71
N ALA A 112 13.00 -17.38 -8.23
CA ALA A 112 13.50 -16.14 -8.85
C ALA A 112 14.98 -15.85 -8.54
N GLY A 113 15.68 -16.72 -7.81
CA GLY A 113 17.11 -16.64 -7.53
C GLY A 113 17.49 -15.95 -6.22
N ALA A 114 16.53 -15.65 -5.33
CA ALA A 114 16.80 -15.05 -4.04
C ALA A 114 17.35 -16.11 -3.04
N ILE A 115 18.23 -15.67 -2.12
CA ILE A 115 18.91 -16.54 -1.14
C ILE A 115 18.40 -16.22 0.27
N VAL A 116 17.81 -17.23 0.96
CA VAL A 116 17.35 -17.10 2.35
C VAL A 116 18.52 -17.05 3.31
N ILE A 117 18.63 -15.95 4.10
CA ILE A 117 19.71 -15.78 5.07
C ILE A 117 19.32 -16.20 6.48
N GLY A 118 18.06 -16.53 6.74
CA GLY A 118 17.59 -17.03 8.03
C GLY A 118 16.16 -16.66 8.35
N LYS A 119 15.70 -17.24 9.50
CA LYS A 119 14.40 -16.97 10.11
C LYS A 119 14.56 -15.91 11.19
N THR A 120 13.77 -14.83 11.09
CA THR A 120 13.89 -13.65 11.94
C THR A 120 12.94 -13.67 13.12
N ASN A 121 13.33 -13.01 14.20
CA ASN A 121 12.56 -12.87 15.42
C ASN A 121 11.29 -12.04 15.22
N LEU A 122 10.30 -12.27 16.10
CA LEU A 122 8.98 -11.64 16.06
C LEU A 122 8.35 -11.58 17.45
N ASP A 123 7.34 -10.73 17.66
CA ASP A 123 6.42 -10.92 18.78
C ASP A 123 5.72 -12.27 18.62
N GLN A 124 5.72 -13.08 19.66
CA GLN A 124 5.26 -14.48 19.67
C GLN A 124 3.85 -14.61 19.04
N PHE A 125 3.68 -15.60 18.13
CA PHE A 125 2.47 -15.82 17.33
C PHE A 125 1.95 -14.55 16.65
N ALA A 126 2.87 -13.67 16.21
CA ALA A 126 2.58 -12.38 15.58
C ALA A 126 1.61 -11.49 16.39
N THR A 127 1.62 -11.61 17.73
CA THR A 127 0.73 -10.92 18.66
C THR A 127 1.44 -9.76 19.36
N GLY A 128 1.60 -8.66 18.66
CA GLY A 128 2.24 -7.42 19.11
C GLY A 128 2.58 -6.49 17.96
N LEU A 129 2.99 -5.26 18.31
CA LEU A 129 3.49 -4.23 17.38
C LEU A 129 4.84 -3.64 17.86
N ASN A 130 5.49 -4.26 18.83
CA ASN A 130 6.62 -3.64 19.54
C ASN A 130 7.96 -4.42 19.46
N GLY A 131 7.91 -5.75 19.24
CA GLY A 131 9.11 -6.60 19.14
C GLY A 131 9.69 -7.05 20.49
N THR A 132 8.98 -6.84 21.62
CA THR A 132 9.50 -7.24 22.95
C THR A 132 8.93 -8.56 23.47
N ARG A 133 7.95 -9.17 22.77
CA ARG A 133 7.24 -10.37 23.22
C ARG A 133 7.84 -11.64 22.63
N SER A 134 9.11 -11.88 22.92
CA SER A 134 9.83 -13.04 22.42
C SER A 134 10.81 -13.59 23.45
N PRO A 135 10.88 -14.92 23.66
CA PRO A 135 11.87 -15.53 24.55
C PRO A 135 13.31 -15.46 23.99
N HIS A 136 13.45 -15.12 22.70
CA HIS A 136 14.76 -14.93 22.06
C HIS A 136 15.34 -13.52 22.28
N GLY A 137 14.70 -12.68 23.11
CA GLY A 137 15.04 -11.29 23.34
C GLY A 137 14.30 -10.34 22.40
N ALA A 138 14.49 -9.04 22.63
CA ALA A 138 13.87 -7.96 21.87
C ALA A 138 14.85 -7.37 20.86
N PRO A 139 14.65 -7.54 19.54
CA PRO A 139 15.42 -6.79 18.55
C PRO A 139 15.28 -5.29 18.79
N ARG A 140 16.41 -4.58 18.75
CA ARG A 140 16.48 -3.15 19.08
C ARG A 140 16.44 -2.29 17.82
N SER A 141 16.03 -1.03 17.96
CA SER A 141 16.17 -0.05 16.90
C SER A 141 17.63 0.04 16.46
N VAL A 142 17.87 0.13 15.14
CA VAL A 142 19.23 0.32 14.59
C VAL A 142 19.80 1.72 14.85
N PHE A 143 18.95 2.66 15.29
CA PHE A 143 19.30 4.06 15.55
C PHE A 143 19.67 4.28 17.03
N ASP A 144 18.88 3.69 17.94
CA ASP A 144 19.12 3.73 19.37
C ASP A 144 18.66 2.42 20.02
N PRO A 145 19.59 1.63 20.60
CA PRO A 145 19.27 0.34 21.22
C PRO A 145 18.40 0.46 22.49
N ALA A 146 18.15 1.65 23.01
CA ALA A 146 17.19 1.83 24.09
C ALA A 146 15.73 1.66 23.60
N TYR A 147 15.46 1.91 22.32
CA TYR A 147 14.12 1.91 21.75
C TYR A 147 13.73 0.58 21.11
N VAL A 148 12.42 0.34 21.06
CA VAL A 148 11.86 -0.82 20.37
C VAL A 148 12.09 -0.73 18.87
N SER A 149 12.27 -1.90 18.21
CA SER A 149 12.35 -1.96 16.74
C SER A 149 11.02 -1.85 16.04
N GLY A 150 9.92 -1.90 16.79
CA GLY A 150 8.60 -2.20 16.24
C GLY A 150 8.42 -3.70 16.02
N GLY A 151 7.16 -4.11 15.84
CA GLY A 151 6.75 -5.51 15.68
C GLY A 151 5.41 -5.65 14.96
N SER A 152 4.90 -6.85 14.84
CA SER A 152 5.52 -8.12 15.29
C SER A 152 6.71 -8.57 14.42
N SER A 153 6.96 -8.01 13.23
CA SER A 153 8.05 -8.39 12.33
C SER A 153 9.37 -7.70 12.68
N SER A 154 9.75 -7.74 13.97
CA SER A 154 10.87 -7.00 14.55
C SER A 154 12.23 -7.33 13.91
N GLY A 155 12.61 -8.60 13.88
CA GLY A 155 13.87 -9.04 13.27
C GLY A 155 13.92 -8.81 11.78
N SER A 156 12.77 -8.92 11.06
CA SER A 156 12.71 -8.68 9.61
C SER A 156 13.07 -7.23 9.25
N SER A 157 12.51 -6.25 9.95
CA SER A 157 12.83 -4.84 9.71
C SER A 157 14.29 -4.52 10.07
N VAL A 158 14.77 -4.99 11.24
CA VAL A 158 16.17 -4.77 11.66
C VAL A 158 17.14 -5.39 10.65
N THR A 159 16.85 -6.58 10.10
CA THR A 159 17.72 -7.26 9.13
C THR A 159 17.97 -6.41 7.89
N VAL A 160 16.95 -5.74 7.36
CA VAL A 160 17.07 -4.86 6.20
C VAL A 160 17.74 -3.54 6.59
N ALA A 161 17.30 -2.92 7.69
CA ALA A 161 17.85 -1.65 8.15
C ALA A 161 19.33 -1.72 8.55
N ALA A 162 19.79 -2.86 9.05
CA ALA A 162 21.19 -3.13 9.38
C ALA A 162 22.04 -3.51 8.14
N GLY A 163 21.41 -3.77 6.98
CA GLY A 163 22.10 -4.10 5.74
C GLY A 163 22.56 -5.56 5.65
N PHE A 164 21.83 -6.52 6.28
CA PHE A 164 22.10 -7.96 6.11
C PHE A 164 21.33 -8.53 4.93
N ALA A 165 20.15 -7.99 4.64
CA ALA A 165 19.29 -8.41 3.57
C ALA A 165 18.87 -7.23 2.69
N THR A 166 18.61 -7.50 1.42
CA THR A 166 18.02 -6.53 0.49
C THR A 166 16.55 -6.30 0.81
N PHE A 167 15.85 -7.36 1.17
CA PHE A 167 14.46 -7.30 1.62
C PHE A 167 14.20 -8.38 2.67
N ALA A 168 13.09 -8.26 3.36
CA ALA A 168 12.63 -9.30 4.27
C ALA A 168 11.12 -9.51 4.15
N LEU A 169 10.69 -10.76 4.38
CA LEU A 169 9.28 -11.07 4.54
C LEU A 169 8.87 -10.88 6.00
N GLY A 170 7.71 -10.25 6.19
CA GLY A 170 6.99 -10.20 7.43
C GLY A 170 5.55 -10.60 7.26
N THR A 171 4.74 -10.40 8.31
CA THR A 171 3.28 -10.53 8.26
C THR A 171 2.65 -9.28 8.86
N ASP A 172 1.46 -8.93 8.42
CA ASP A 172 0.70 -7.78 8.91
C ASP A 172 -0.76 -8.20 9.13
N THR A 173 -1.21 -8.14 10.36
CA THR A 173 -2.60 -8.33 10.78
C THR A 173 -3.18 -6.99 11.25
N ALA A 174 -2.34 -6.22 11.95
CA ALA A 174 -2.70 -4.99 12.64
C ALA A 174 -1.80 -3.79 12.28
N GLY A 175 -0.67 -4.04 11.61
CA GLY A 175 0.34 -3.04 11.33
C GLY A 175 1.76 -3.62 11.38
N SER A 176 1.90 -4.93 11.58
CA SER A 176 3.21 -5.59 11.81
C SER A 176 4.15 -5.58 10.60
N GLY A 177 3.69 -5.18 9.42
CA GLY A 177 4.53 -4.91 8.23
C GLY A 177 4.83 -3.43 8.03
N ARG A 178 4.14 -2.55 8.75
CA ARG A 178 4.20 -1.08 8.59
C ARG A 178 4.89 -0.41 9.76
N VAL A 179 4.48 -0.67 11.01
CA VAL A 179 5.06 -0.08 12.22
C VAL A 179 6.57 -0.31 12.31
N PRO A 180 7.09 -1.57 12.20
CA PRO A 180 8.54 -1.76 12.25
C PRO A 180 9.28 -1.15 11.05
N ALA A 181 8.64 -1.01 9.87
CA ALA A 181 9.24 -0.27 8.75
C ALA A 181 9.47 1.20 9.10
N ALA A 182 8.45 1.86 9.69
CA ALA A 182 8.53 3.26 10.10
C ALA A 182 9.63 3.50 11.15
N PHE A 183 9.78 2.58 12.13
CA PHE A 183 10.79 2.69 13.20
C PHE A 183 12.22 2.36 12.73
N GLN A 184 12.39 1.78 11.55
CA GLN A 184 13.68 1.38 11.01
C GLN A 184 14.06 2.13 9.72
N ASN A 185 13.38 3.26 9.42
CA ASN A 185 13.63 4.06 8.21
C ASN A 185 13.56 3.21 6.93
N LEU A 186 12.51 2.41 6.80
CA LEU A 186 12.28 1.47 5.69
C LEU A 186 10.90 1.67 5.06
N VAL A 187 10.78 1.09 3.88
CA VAL A 187 9.48 0.90 3.22
C VAL A 187 8.86 -0.42 3.67
N GLY A 188 7.58 -0.37 4.06
CA GLY A 188 6.77 -1.53 4.39
C GLY A 188 5.61 -1.67 3.41
N ILE A 189 5.65 -2.68 2.54
CA ILE A 189 4.55 -2.96 1.62
C ILE A 189 3.59 -3.96 2.24
N LYS A 190 2.37 -3.51 2.53
CA LYS A 190 1.25 -4.35 2.90
C LYS A 190 0.32 -4.47 1.70
N PRO A 191 0.39 -5.55 0.93
CA PRO A 191 -0.45 -5.71 -0.25
C PRO A 191 -1.92 -5.88 0.12
N THR A 192 -2.79 -5.79 -0.87
CA THR A 192 -4.19 -6.20 -0.75
C THR A 192 -4.28 -7.60 -0.14
N PRO A 193 -5.14 -7.85 0.88
CA PRO A 193 -5.34 -9.17 1.45
C PRO A 193 -5.64 -10.22 0.37
N GLY A 194 -4.93 -11.36 0.42
CA GLY A 194 -5.07 -12.47 -0.53
C GLY A 194 -4.33 -12.28 -1.87
N LEU A 195 -3.63 -11.18 -2.10
CA LEU A 195 -2.78 -10.98 -3.28
C LEU A 195 -1.50 -11.84 -3.21
N LEU A 196 -0.93 -11.99 -2.02
CA LEU A 196 0.11 -12.96 -1.69
C LEU A 196 -0.53 -14.13 -0.95
N SER A 197 -0.15 -15.37 -1.31
CA SER A 197 -0.64 -16.57 -0.62
C SER A 197 -0.09 -16.66 0.80
N ASN A 198 -0.96 -17.02 1.75
CA ASN A 198 -0.61 -17.29 3.15
C ASN A 198 -0.33 -18.79 3.42
N ILE A 199 -0.27 -19.65 2.39
CA ILE A 199 0.11 -21.05 2.56
C ILE A 199 1.54 -21.14 3.12
N GLY A 200 1.70 -21.94 4.18
CA GLY A 200 2.97 -22.05 4.90
C GLY A 200 3.21 -20.91 5.89
N THR A 201 2.14 -20.25 6.37
CA THR A 201 2.25 -19.21 7.40
C THR A 201 1.48 -19.64 8.66
N VAL A 202 2.13 -19.58 9.83
CA VAL A 202 1.44 -19.69 11.12
C VAL A 202 0.65 -18.41 11.33
N PRO A 203 -0.70 -18.48 11.35
CA PRO A 203 -1.52 -17.29 11.34
C PRO A 203 -1.63 -16.63 12.72
N ALA A 204 -1.93 -15.32 12.71
CA ALA A 204 -2.47 -14.60 13.85
C ALA A 204 -4.00 -14.51 13.75
N CYS A 205 -4.51 -13.87 12.67
CA CYS A 205 -5.93 -13.84 12.30
C CYS A 205 -6.04 -14.20 10.82
N ARG A 206 -6.27 -15.47 10.53
CA ARG A 206 -6.16 -16.05 9.19
C ARG A 206 -6.97 -15.32 8.13
N SER A 207 -8.13 -14.77 8.51
CA SER A 207 -9.03 -14.07 7.58
C SER A 207 -8.54 -12.69 7.14
N VAL A 208 -7.57 -12.11 7.87
CA VAL A 208 -7.07 -10.75 7.62
C VAL A 208 -5.55 -10.63 7.58
N ASP A 209 -4.83 -11.73 7.79
CA ASP A 209 -3.37 -11.75 7.71
C ASP A 209 -2.88 -11.47 6.29
N CYS A 210 -1.82 -10.68 6.17
CA CYS A 210 -1.11 -10.45 4.92
C CYS A 210 0.38 -10.74 5.10
N ILE A 211 1.00 -11.44 4.15
CA ILE A 211 2.46 -11.42 4.02
C ILE A 211 2.87 -10.04 3.51
N THR A 212 3.94 -9.48 4.10
CA THR A 212 4.44 -8.13 3.83
C THR A 212 5.91 -8.13 3.49
N ILE A 213 6.36 -7.06 2.86
CA ILE A 213 7.71 -6.92 2.37
C ILE A 213 8.34 -5.66 2.99
N PHE A 214 9.51 -5.83 3.61
CA PHE A 214 10.38 -4.74 4.03
C PHE A 214 11.48 -4.55 2.99
N ALA A 215 11.69 -3.31 2.58
CA ALA A 215 12.74 -2.94 1.62
C ALA A 215 13.26 -1.53 1.90
N ALA A 216 14.42 -1.18 1.34
CA ALA A 216 14.98 0.16 1.48
C ALA A 216 14.28 1.19 0.59
N THR A 217 13.71 0.77 -0.54
CA THR A 217 13.02 1.65 -1.49
C THR A 217 11.65 1.07 -1.87
N VAL A 218 10.73 1.95 -2.30
CA VAL A 218 9.42 1.50 -2.81
C VAL A 218 9.61 0.60 -4.04
N GLY A 219 10.53 0.96 -4.94
CA GLY A 219 10.78 0.18 -6.15
C GLY A 219 11.26 -1.23 -5.86
N ASP A 220 12.16 -1.41 -4.88
CA ASP A 220 12.62 -2.74 -4.47
C ASP A 220 11.47 -3.58 -3.89
N GLY A 221 10.68 -2.98 -3.00
CA GLY A 221 9.52 -3.64 -2.42
C GLY A 221 8.48 -4.06 -3.48
N VAL A 222 8.21 -3.19 -4.46
CA VAL A 222 7.32 -3.49 -5.60
C VAL A 222 7.88 -4.62 -6.47
N ALA A 223 9.18 -4.59 -6.78
CA ALA A 223 9.82 -5.65 -7.56
C ALA A 223 9.71 -7.02 -6.87
N VAL A 224 9.92 -7.07 -5.56
CA VAL A 224 9.77 -8.28 -4.75
C VAL A 224 8.30 -8.74 -4.71
N ARG A 225 7.36 -7.81 -4.49
CA ARG A 225 5.92 -8.11 -4.49
C ARG A 225 5.49 -8.73 -5.82
N LYS A 226 5.93 -8.18 -6.95
CA LYS A 226 5.62 -8.69 -8.30
C LYS A 226 6.10 -10.12 -8.54
N VAL A 227 7.19 -10.55 -7.90
CA VAL A 227 7.67 -11.93 -7.95
C VAL A 227 6.84 -12.85 -7.02
N ALA A 228 6.48 -12.34 -5.84
CA ALA A 228 5.78 -13.12 -4.83
C ALA A 228 4.27 -13.26 -5.07
N GLU A 229 3.64 -12.27 -5.77
CA GLU A 229 2.19 -12.21 -5.99
C GLU A 229 1.67 -13.26 -6.96
N GLY A 230 0.41 -13.56 -6.87
CA GLY A 230 -0.33 -14.40 -7.79
C GLY A 230 -1.30 -15.33 -7.09
N PHE A 231 -2.37 -15.68 -7.80
CA PHE A 231 -3.40 -16.56 -7.29
C PHE A 231 -2.84 -17.95 -6.94
N ASP A 232 -3.19 -18.43 -5.75
CA ASP A 232 -2.86 -19.77 -5.26
C ASP A 232 -4.16 -20.53 -4.98
N ALA A 233 -4.43 -21.58 -5.77
CA ALA A 233 -5.65 -22.36 -5.63
C ALA A 233 -5.71 -23.18 -4.32
N ALA A 234 -4.56 -23.40 -3.65
CA ALA A 234 -4.49 -24.09 -2.38
C ALA A 234 -4.81 -23.18 -1.18
N ASP A 235 -4.73 -21.86 -1.36
CA ASP A 235 -5.07 -20.88 -0.32
C ASP A 235 -6.52 -20.42 -0.47
N PRO A 236 -7.43 -20.76 0.48
CA PRO A 236 -8.82 -20.33 0.41
C PRO A 236 -9.03 -18.82 0.52
N PHE A 237 -8.02 -18.07 0.98
CA PHE A 237 -8.04 -16.61 1.06
C PHE A 237 -7.33 -15.93 -0.10
N SER A 238 -6.67 -16.70 -0.99
CA SER A 238 -6.02 -16.13 -2.17
C SER A 238 -7.04 -15.55 -3.15
N ARG A 239 -6.72 -14.40 -3.71
CA ARG A 239 -7.61 -13.66 -4.62
C ARG A 239 -6.93 -13.41 -5.96
N ARG A 240 -7.71 -13.49 -7.05
CA ARG A 240 -7.25 -13.00 -8.35
C ARG A 240 -7.25 -11.48 -8.33
N ALA A 241 -6.17 -10.88 -8.77
CA ALA A 241 -6.07 -9.43 -8.84
C ALA A 241 -7.12 -8.88 -9.82
N ASN A 242 -7.85 -7.87 -9.37
CA ASN A 242 -8.72 -7.03 -10.18
C ASN A 242 -8.25 -5.59 -9.98
N TRP A 243 -7.18 -5.23 -10.70
CA TRP A 243 -6.47 -3.96 -10.49
C TRP A 243 -7.40 -2.77 -10.59
N ALA A 244 -7.36 -1.92 -9.57
CA ALA A 244 -8.04 -0.64 -9.52
C ALA A 244 -7.03 0.48 -9.74
N GLU A 245 -7.47 1.57 -10.34
CA GLU A 245 -6.65 2.72 -10.67
C GLU A 245 -6.87 3.85 -9.69
N LEU A 246 -5.84 4.68 -9.56
CA LEU A 246 -5.93 5.96 -8.88
C LEU A 246 -5.81 7.09 -9.92
N PRO A 247 -6.43 8.25 -9.66
CA PRO A 247 -6.31 9.39 -10.54
C PRO A 247 -4.84 9.84 -10.67
N THR A 248 -4.40 10.08 -11.89
CA THR A 248 -3.03 10.60 -12.16
C THR A 248 -2.95 12.11 -12.02
N THR A 249 -4.08 12.82 -12.06
CA THR A 249 -4.17 14.27 -11.86
C THR A 249 -5.28 14.59 -10.87
N GLY A 250 -5.11 15.68 -10.09
CA GLY A 250 -6.09 16.13 -9.10
C GLY A 250 -6.43 15.05 -8.05
N LEU A 251 -5.46 14.21 -7.68
CA LEU A 251 -5.58 13.20 -6.65
C LEU A 251 -6.05 13.83 -5.33
N ARG A 252 -7.04 13.22 -4.69
CA ARG A 252 -7.58 13.68 -3.40
C ARG A 252 -7.02 12.82 -2.29
N VAL A 253 -6.31 13.44 -1.35
CA VAL A 253 -5.68 12.73 -0.23
C VAL A 253 -6.37 13.10 1.07
N GLY A 254 -6.97 12.09 1.71
CA GLY A 254 -7.59 12.21 3.01
C GLY A 254 -6.53 12.29 4.11
N VAL A 255 -6.64 13.30 4.98
CA VAL A 255 -5.77 13.49 6.15
C VAL A 255 -6.61 13.62 7.41
N LEU A 256 -5.99 13.32 8.57
CA LEU A 256 -6.65 13.45 9.86
C LEU A 256 -7.08 14.90 10.12
N ASP A 257 -8.32 15.09 10.57
CA ASP A 257 -8.81 16.34 11.09
C ASP A 257 -8.37 16.55 12.55
N GLY A 258 -8.38 17.81 13.02
CA GLY A 258 -7.79 18.24 14.29
C GLY A 258 -8.18 17.37 15.51
N ALA A 259 -9.46 17.00 15.65
CA ALA A 259 -9.94 16.21 16.77
C ALA A 259 -9.48 14.73 16.78
N GLU A 260 -9.06 14.20 15.64
CA GLU A 260 -8.61 12.81 15.49
C GLU A 260 -7.07 12.68 15.44
N ARG A 261 -6.36 13.79 15.54
CA ARG A 261 -4.88 13.85 15.60
C ARG A 261 -4.43 13.56 17.02
N GLU A 262 -4.03 12.33 17.27
CA GLU A 262 -3.54 11.88 18.57
C GLU A 262 -2.12 11.34 18.43
N PHE A 263 -1.16 11.98 19.06
CA PHE A 263 0.27 11.63 19.02
C PHE A 263 0.81 11.23 20.40
N PHE A 264 -0.05 11.13 21.43
CA PHE A 264 0.33 10.78 22.80
C PHE A 264 1.48 11.65 23.37
N GLY A 265 1.47 12.93 23.02
CA GLY A 265 2.47 13.91 23.43
C GLY A 265 3.76 13.91 22.61
N ASN A 266 3.85 13.14 21.54
CA ASN A 266 5.00 13.15 20.65
C ASN A 266 4.85 14.21 19.54
N GLU A 267 5.24 15.46 19.85
CA GLU A 267 5.15 16.59 18.93
C GLU A 267 6.08 16.45 17.71
N GLU A 268 7.17 15.69 17.83
CA GLU A 268 8.11 15.49 16.71
C GLU A 268 7.48 14.65 15.61
N VAL A 269 6.80 13.56 15.98
CA VAL A 269 6.06 12.74 14.99
C VAL A 269 4.91 13.55 14.36
N GLU A 270 4.24 14.42 15.13
CA GLU A 270 3.21 15.31 14.60
C GLU A 270 3.77 16.28 13.55
N LYS A 271 4.92 16.91 13.81
CA LYS A 271 5.61 17.79 12.84
C LYS A 271 6.01 17.06 11.56
N LEU A 272 6.50 15.81 11.69
CA LEU A 272 6.85 14.99 10.53
C LEU A 272 5.61 14.60 9.70
N TYR A 273 4.47 14.36 10.35
CA TYR A 273 3.21 14.14 9.65
C TYR A 273 2.75 15.39 8.90
N ASP A 274 2.86 16.58 9.51
CA ASP A 274 2.56 17.84 8.81
C ASP A 274 3.47 18.06 7.61
N ALA A 275 4.77 17.79 7.75
CA ALA A 275 5.71 17.87 6.63
C ALA A 275 5.34 16.87 5.50
N ALA A 276 4.87 15.68 5.83
CA ALA A 276 4.40 14.71 4.83
C ALA A 276 3.13 15.20 4.10
N ILE A 277 2.22 15.90 4.79
CA ILE A 277 1.05 16.55 4.17
C ILE A 277 1.48 17.64 3.19
N GLU A 278 2.46 18.48 3.54
CA GLU A 278 2.98 19.50 2.63
C GLU A 278 3.71 18.87 1.42
N ASN A 279 4.49 17.81 1.65
CA ASN A 279 5.17 17.10 0.58
C ASN A 279 4.17 16.52 -0.43
N ILE A 280 3.10 15.85 0.02
CA ILE A 280 2.11 15.27 -0.89
C ILE A 280 1.28 16.37 -1.60
N ARG A 281 1.06 17.53 -0.95
CA ARG A 281 0.48 18.71 -1.60
C ARG A 281 1.37 19.23 -2.71
N SER A 282 2.69 19.27 -2.51
CA SER A 282 3.65 19.70 -3.52
C SER A 282 3.69 18.78 -4.75
N LEU A 283 3.27 17.52 -4.60
CA LEU A 283 3.06 16.57 -5.70
C LEU A 283 1.75 16.81 -6.48
N GLY A 284 0.99 17.87 -6.16
CA GLY A 284 -0.24 18.23 -6.85
C GLY A 284 -1.51 17.58 -6.26
N ALA A 285 -1.43 16.97 -5.09
CA ALA A 285 -2.59 16.39 -4.42
C ALA A 285 -3.47 17.47 -3.77
N THR A 286 -4.79 17.26 -3.84
CA THR A 286 -5.78 18.04 -3.07
C THR A 286 -5.95 17.39 -1.70
N ILE A 287 -5.69 18.15 -0.63
CA ILE A 287 -5.82 17.67 0.74
C ILE A 287 -7.28 17.79 1.20
N VAL A 288 -7.84 16.71 1.72
CA VAL A 288 -9.22 16.59 2.18
C VAL A 288 -9.24 16.09 3.63
N PRO A 289 -9.73 16.87 4.60
CA PRO A 289 -9.96 16.33 5.95
C PRO A 289 -11.08 15.28 5.90
N PHE A 290 -10.98 14.23 6.72
CA PHE A 290 -11.99 13.18 6.76
C PHE A 290 -12.31 12.74 8.19
N ASP A 291 -13.54 12.19 8.39
CA ASP A 291 -13.95 11.60 9.65
C ASP A 291 -13.27 10.25 9.85
N TYR A 292 -12.36 10.18 10.83
CA TYR A 292 -11.63 8.95 11.18
C TYR A 292 -12.45 8.01 12.09
N THR A 293 -13.57 8.45 12.65
CA THR A 293 -14.38 7.67 13.61
C THR A 293 -14.71 6.26 13.13
N PRO A 294 -15.26 6.03 11.90
CA PRO A 294 -15.60 4.68 11.46
C PRO A 294 -14.37 3.78 11.27
N PHE A 295 -13.22 4.34 10.94
CA PHE A 295 -11.95 3.61 10.83
C PHE A 295 -11.42 3.20 12.21
N ARG A 296 -11.51 4.10 13.20
CA ARG A 296 -11.12 3.83 14.59
C ARG A 296 -12.03 2.76 15.23
N GLU A 297 -13.34 2.83 14.98
CA GLU A 297 -14.28 1.81 15.45
C GLU A 297 -14.01 0.44 14.79
N ALA A 298 -13.65 0.40 13.51
CA ALA A 298 -13.23 -0.84 12.86
C ALA A 298 -11.93 -1.37 13.45
N ALA A 299 -10.93 -0.50 13.70
CA ALA A 299 -9.68 -0.87 14.35
C ALA A 299 -9.89 -1.54 15.72
N ALA A 300 -10.84 -1.03 16.52
CA ALA A 300 -11.16 -1.58 17.84
C ALA A 300 -11.68 -3.03 17.77
N LEU A 301 -12.37 -3.42 16.69
CA LEU A 301 -12.88 -4.78 16.54
C LEU A 301 -11.80 -5.85 16.55
N LEU A 302 -10.55 -5.51 16.23
CA LEU A 302 -9.46 -6.47 16.13
C LEU A 302 -9.06 -7.07 17.48
N TYR A 303 -9.14 -6.28 18.56
CA TYR A 303 -8.75 -6.68 19.91
C TYR A 303 -9.91 -6.66 20.91
N ASP A 304 -10.85 -5.73 20.78
CA ASP A 304 -12.02 -5.65 21.63
C ASP A 304 -13.18 -6.48 21.08
N GLY A 305 -13.17 -6.77 19.80
CA GLY A 305 -14.15 -7.57 19.07
C GLY A 305 -13.80 -9.05 18.99
N PRO A 306 -14.46 -9.80 18.10
CA PRO A 306 -14.36 -11.26 18.03
C PRO A 306 -13.08 -11.77 17.34
N TRP A 307 -12.25 -10.91 16.72
CA TRP A 307 -11.02 -11.36 16.03
C TRP A 307 -9.97 -11.95 16.98
N VAL A 308 -10.07 -11.67 18.31
CA VAL A 308 -9.25 -12.39 19.30
C VAL A 308 -9.58 -13.89 19.35
N ALA A 309 -10.82 -14.28 19.02
CA ALA A 309 -11.20 -15.69 18.92
C ALA A 309 -10.54 -16.38 17.72
N GLU A 310 -10.27 -15.67 16.64
CA GLU A 310 -9.52 -16.20 15.50
C GLU A 310 -8.05 -16.44 15.87
N ARG A 311 -7.45 -15.57 16.71
CA ARG A 311 -6.11 -15.82 17.29
C ARG A 311 -6.09 -17.10 18.14
N LEU A 312 -7.12 -17.30 18.97
CA LEU A 312 -7.22 -18.53 19.74
C LEU A 312 -7.39 -19.75 18.83
N ALA A 313 -8.26 -19.68 17.81
CA ALA A 313 -8.47 -20.78 16.87
C ALA A 313 -7.18 -21.21 16.14
N ALA A 314 -6.26 -20.28 15.91
CA ALA A 314 -4.97 -20.58 15.28
C ALA A 314 -4.06 -21.48 16.13
N VAL A 315 -4.17 -21.41 17.46
CA VAL A 315 -3.26 -22.09 18.41
C VAL A 315 -3.98 -22.86 19.50
N GLU A 316 -5.31 -23.07 19.40
CA GLU A 316 -6.16 -23.65 20.45
C GLU A 316 -5.64 -25.00 20.94
N GLY A 317 -5.31 -25.91 20.04
CA GLY A 317 -4.80 -27.23 20.40
C GLY A 317 -3.44 -27.17 21.10
N PHE A 318 -2.60 -26.21 20.75
CA PHE A 318 -1.29 -26.04 21.34
C PHE A 318 -1.36 -25.35 22.72
N ILE A 319 -2.08 -24.24 22.85
CA ILE A 319 -2.17 -23.49 24.12
C ILE A 319 -2.88 -24.31 25.21
N ALA A 320 -3.73 -25.27 24.84
CA ALA A 320 -4.43 -26.13 25.81
C ALA A 320 -3.46 -26.96 26.69
N THR A 321 -2.29 -27.30 26.17
CA THR A 321 -1.27 -28.11 26.85
C THR A 321 0.04 -27.39 27.10
N ASN A 322 0.28 -26.26 26.45
CA ASN A 322 1.56 -25.51 26.44
C ASN A 322 1.39 -24.04 26.83
N ALA A 323 0.39 -23.72 27.66
CA ALA A 323 0.08 -22.33 28.02
C ALA A 323 1.27 -21.58 28.68
N ASP A 324 2.11 -22.29 29.41
CA ASP A 324 3.28 -21.73 30.11
C ASP A 324 4.46 -21.41 29.19
N ASP A 325 4.43 -21.89 27.93
CA ASP A 325 5.43 -21.58 26.91
C ASP A 325 5.13 -20.26 26.17
N PHE A 326 3.97 -19.64 26.47
CA PHE A 326 3.60 -18.35 25.90
C PHE A 326 4.17 -17.19 26.70
N ASP A 327 4.57 -16.12 25.99
CA ASP A 327 4.77 -14.82 26.62
C ASP A 327 3.50 -14.44 27.42
N PRO A 328 3.63 -13.99 28.69
CA PRO A 328 2.47 -13.73 29.55
C PRO A 328 1.46 -12.74 28.95
N THR A 329 1.92 -11.72 28.21
CA THR A 329 1.04 -10.74 27.55
C THR A 329 0.32 -11.37 26.36
N VAL A 330 1.02 -12.16 25.55
CA VAL A 330 0.44 -12.87 24.41
C VAL A 330 -0.59 -13.88 24.89
N ARG A 331 -0.26 -14.67 25.93
CA ARG A 331 -1.19 -15.59 26.58
C ARG A 331 -2.47 -14.90 27.04
N GLY A 332 -2.35 -13.79 27.77
CA GLY A 332 -3.48 -13.04 28.27
C GLY A 332 -4.40 -12.54 27.16
N ILE A 333 -3.84 -12.06 26.04
CA ILE A 333 -4.61 -11.62 24.87
C ILE A 333 -5.35 -12.80 24.23
N ILE A 334 -4.69 -13.92 23.98
CA ILE A 334 -5.28 -15.10 23.32
C ILE A 334 -6.32 -15.77 24.22
N GLU A 335 -6.03 -15.96 25.50
CA GLU A 335 -6.96 -16.57 26.46
C GLU A 335 -8.16 -15.66 26.76
N GLY A 336 -8.05 -14.33 26.59
CA GLY A 336 -9.16 -13.39 26.65
C GLY A 336 -10.26 -13.67 25.62
N ALA A 337 -9.98 -14.50 24.61
CA ALA A 337 -10.98 -15.00 23.67
C ALA A 337 -11.84 -16.14 24.22
N LYS A 338 -11.40 -16.82 25.29
CA LYS A 338 -12.16 -17.91 25.92
C LYS A 338 -13.53 -17.40 26.40
N GLY A 339 -14.59 -18.10 26.02
CA GLY A 339 -15.97 -17.72 26.35
C GLY A 339 -16.63 -16.81 25.31
N ARG A 340 -15.94 -16.31 24.30
CA ARG A 340 -16.58 -15.63 23.17
C ARG A 340 -17.50 -16.59 22.43
N THR A 341 -18.72 -16.14 22.16
CA THR A 341 -19.75 -16.94 21.52
C THR A 341 -19.75 -16.78 19.99
N ALA A 342 -20.32 -17.75 19.28
CA ALA A 342 -20.58 -17.61 17.84
C ALA A 342 -21.48 -16.40 17.52
N VAL A 343 -22.43 -16.06 18.44
CA VAL A 343 -23.28 -14.87 18.28
C VAL A 343 -22.44 -13.59 18.30
N GLU A 344 -21.48 -13.47 19.21
CA GLU A 344 -20.56 -12.31 19.22
C GLU A 344 -19.71 -12.23 17.96
N ALA A 345 -19.26 -13.39 17.43
CA ALA A 345 -18.48 -13.44 16.18
C ALA A 345 -19.31 -12.92 14.99
N PHE A 346 -20.57 -13.32 14.87
CA PHE A 346 -21.46 -12.82 13.81
C PHE A 346 -21.81 -11.34 14.01
N ASN A 347 -22.09 -10.91 15.23
CA ASN A 347 -22.35 -9.49 15.53
C ASN A 347 -21.13 -8.61 15.17
N GLY A 348 -19.92 -9.08 15.45
CA GLY A 348 -18.68 -8.40 15.04
C GLY A 348 -18.54 -8.28 13.53
N LYS A 349 -18.87 -9.34 12.78
CA LYS A 349 -18.91 -9.31 11.31
C LYS A 349 -19.93 -8.30 10.79
N TYR A 350 -21.16 -8.32 11.34
CA TYR A 350 -22.19 -7.36 10.94
C TYR A 350 -21.74 -5.92 11.24
N ARG A 351 -21.15 -5.70 12.41
CA ARG A 351 -20.61 -4.39 12.77
C ARG A 351 -19.51 -3.93 11.83
N LEU A 352 -18.62 -4.82 11.41
CA LEU A 352 -17.57 -4.49 10.43
C LEU A 352 -18.18 -4.06 9.09
N GLU A 353 -19.21 -4.75 8.58
CA GLU A 353 -19.89 -4.37 7.34
C GLU A 353 -20.61 -3.01 7.45
N GLU A 354 -21.24 -2.72 8.61
CA GLU A 354 -21.80 -1.39 8.86
C GLU A 354 -20.72 -0.29 8.82
N LEU A 355 -19.56 -0.56 9.44
CA LEU A 355 -18.44 0.38 9.43
C LEU A 355 -17.84 0.55 8.04
N ARG A 356 -17.69 -0.54 7.29
CA ARG A 356 -17.26 -0.50 5.88
C ARG A 356 -18.18 0.40 5.06
N ARG A 357 -19.50 0.26 5.22
CA ARG A 357 -20.48 1.14 4.56
C ARG A 357 -20.30 2.61 4.95
N LYS A 358 -20.01 2.90 6.24
CA LYS A 358 -19.74 4.27 6.69
C LYS A 358 -18.48 4.86 6.07
N THR A 359 -17.41 4.05 5.86
CA THR A 359 -16.18 4.54 5.23
C THR A 359 -16.34 4.91 3.76
N GLU A 360 -17.40 4.45 3.07
CA GLU A 360 -17.68 4.82 1.68
C GLU A 360 -17.85 6.34 1.52
N ALA A 361 -18.35 7.04 2.54
CA ALA A 361 -18.46 8.50 2.54
C ALA A 361 -17.10 9.19 2.47
N THR A 362 -16.06 8.57 3.04
CA THR A 362 -14.67 9.04 2.94
C THR A 362 -14.11 8.74 1.56
N TRP A 363 -14.27 7.51 1.06
CA TRP A 363 -13.78 7.12 -0.27
C TRP A 363 -14.47 7.86 -1.42
N ALA A 364 -15.68 8.39 -1.22
CA ALA A 364 -16.33 9.29 -2.18
C ALA A 364 -15.61 10.66 -2.31
N LYS A 365 -14.85 11.07 -1.29
CA LYS A 365 -14.17 12.38 -1.21
C LYS A 365 -12.65 12.28 -1.33
N ALA A 366 -12.06 11.15 -0.98
CA ALA A 366 -10.63 10.89 -1.00
C ALA A 366 -10.32 9.63 -1.82
N ASP A 367 -9.24 9.67 -2.56
CA ASP A 367 -8.76 8.54 -3.38
C ASP A 367 -7.73 7.70 -2.60
N VAL A 368 -6.97 8.36 -1.72
CA VAL A 368 -5.92 7.79 -0.85
C VAL A 368 -6.03 8.43 0.52
N LEU A 369 -5.73 7.70 1.59
CA LEU A 369 -5.52 8.26 2.92
C LEU A 369 -4.04 8.34 3.21
N LEU A 370 -3.59 9.45 3.82
CA LEU A 370 -2.25 9.62 4.37
C LEU A 370 -2.37 9.71 5.89
N LEU A 371 -1.80 8.71 6.60
CA LEU A 371 -1.85 8.64 8.05
C LEU A 371 -0.45 8.47 8.65
N PRO A 372 -0.19 8.89 9.90
CA PRO A 372 1.00 8.47 10.62
C PRO A 372 1.03 6.94 10.67
N THR A 373 2.18 6.30 10.44
CA THR A 373 2.27 4.84 10.60
C THR A 373 2.13 4.45 12.06
N SER A 374 2.83 5.16 12.94
CA SER A 374 2.65 5.10 14.39
C SER A 374 2.68 6.52 14.93
N PRO A 375 1.79 6.87 15.87
CA PRO A 375 1.75 8.24 16.43
C PRO A 375 2.90 8.54 17.41
N THR A 376 3.60 7.51 17.88
CA THR A 376 4.68 7.66 18.87
C THR A 376 5.59 6.43 18.86
N THR A 377 6.70 6.50 19.60
CA THR A 377 7.58 5.36 19.89
C THR A 377 7.90 5.34 21.38
N TYR A 378 8.46 4.24 21.88
CA TYR A 378 8.82 4.04 23.28
C TYR A 378 10.15 3.30 23.41
N THR A 379 10.83 3.53 24.53
CA THR A 379 11.96 2.68 24.92
C THR A 379 11.45 1.26 25.26
N VAL A 380 12.34 0.30 25.23
CA VAL A 380 12.02 -1.07 25.64
C VAL A 380 11.57 -1.14 27.10
N GLU A 381 12.24 -0.37 27.98
CA GLU A 381 11.87 -0.30 29.39
C GLU A 381 10.44 0.23 29.58
N GLU A 382 10.12 1.33 28.92
CA GLU A 382 8.77 1.90 28.97
C GLU A 382 7.72 0.94 28.40
N MET A 383 8.04 0.22 27.31
CA MET A 383 7.13 -0.75 26.71
C MET A 383 6.88 -1.94 27.65
N LEU A 384 7.91 -2.44 28.32
CA LEU A 384 7.80 -3.54 29.29
C LEU A 384 7.03 -3.13 30.55
N ALA A 385 7.11 -1.85 30.96
CA ALA A 385 6.37 -1.33 32.11
C ALA A 385 4.84 -1.27 31.86
N ASP A 386 4.39 -1.12 30.60
CA ASP A 386 2.97 -1.06 30.23
C ASP A 386 2.73 -1.71 28.85
N PRO A 387 2.88 -3.05 28.75
CA PRO A 387 3.01 -3.75 27.46
C PRO A 387 1.72 -3.83 26.65
N VAL A 388 0.57 -3.56 27.25
CA VAL A 388 -0.71 -3.61 26.55
C VAL A 388 -1.09 -2.21 26.03
N ARG A 389 -1.15 -1.22 26.91
CA ARG A 389 -1.58 0.14 26.55
C ARG A 389 -0.62 0.80 25.57
N LYS A 390 0.69 0.77 25.86
CA LYS A 390 1.69 1.39 24.97
C LYS A 390 1.75 0.70 23.60
N ASN A 391 1.57 -0.63 23.56
CA ASN A 391 1.44 -1.34 22.31
C ASN A 391 0.17 -0.92 21.51
N SER A 392 -0.95 -0.64 22.20
CA SER A 392 -2.18 -0.22 21.52
C SER A 392 -2.05 1.15 20.84
N HIS A 393 -1.19 2.03 21.37
CA HIS A 393 -0.87 3.31 20.74
C HIS A 393 -0.30 3.13 19.33
N PHE A 394 0.57 2.14 19.12
CA PHE A 394 1.17 1.86 17.80
C PHE A 394 0.16 1.45 16.74
N GLY A 395 -0.92 0.77 17.17
CA GLY A 395 -1.98 0.29 16.28
C GLY A 395 -3.07 1.30 15.93
N ARG A 396 -3.03 2.51 16.52
CA ARG A 396 -4.10 3.51 16.39
C ARG A 396 -4.49 3.77 14.92
N TYR A 397 -3.53 3.93 14.05
CA TYR A 397 -3.74 4.27 12.65
C TYR A 397 -3.51 3.12 11.67
N THR A 398 -3.22 1.92 12.17
CA THR A 398 -2.91 0.75 11.33
C THR A 398 -3.89 -0.41 11.45
N ASN A 399 -4.56 -0.60 12.61
CA ASN A 399 -5.34 -1.80 12.90
C ASN A 399 -6.56 -2.02 12.00
N PHE A 400 -7.13 -0.97 11.42
CA PHE A 400 -8.32 -1.07 10.55
C PHE A 400 -8.02 -1.57 9.14
N VAL A 401 -6.78 -1.41 8.66
CA VAL A 401 -6.43 -1.48 7.22
C VAL A 401 -6.74 -2.86 6.63
N ASN A 402 -6.43 -3.92 7.35
CA ASN A 402 -6.71 -5.29 6.91
C ASN A 402 -8.21 -5.64 7.02
N LEU A 403 -8.87 -5.20 8.11
CA LEU A 403 -10.30 -5.41 8.32
C LEU A 403 -11.16 -4.74 7.24
N LEU A 404 -10.75 -3.57 6.77
CA LEU A 404 -11.46 -2.81 5.73
C LEU A 404 -10.96 -3.10 4.31
N ASP A 405 -10.17 -4.17 4.13
CA ASP A 405 -9.72 -4.66 2.83
C ASP A 405 -8.97 -3.59 2.00
N CYS A 406 -7.96 -2.95 2.60
CA CYS A 406 -7.16 -1.93 1.93
C CYS A 406 -5.77 -2.42 1.57
N ALA A 407 -5.18 -1.86 0.51
CA ALA A 407 -3.74 -1.86 0.24
C ALA A 407 -3.06 -0.75 1.03
N ALA A 408 -1.79 -0.92 1.42
CA ALA A 408 -1.05 0.12 2.12
C ALA A 408 0.46 0.04 1.86
N ILE A 409 1.10 1.21 1.83
CA ILE A 409 2.56 1.35 1.74
C ILE A 409 3.00 2.32 2.83
N ALA A 410 3.74 1.83 3.81
CA ALA A 410 4.43 2.66 4.78
C ALA A 410 5.77 3.12 4.21
N ILE A 411 6.08 4.39 4.38
CA ILE A 411 7.33 5.01 3.92
C ILE A 411 7.93 5.88 5.03
N PRO A 412 9.25 6.11 5.03
CA PRO A 412 9.88 7.09 5.90
C PRO A 412 9.31 8.49 5.69
N ALA A 413 9.07 9.21 6.78
CA ALA A 413 8.67 10.62 6.77
C ALA A 413 9.80 11.56 7.19
N GLY A 414 10.92 11.04 7.68
CA GLY A 414 12.06 11.77 8.16
C GLY A 414 12.47 11.34 9.56
N PHE A 415 13.32 12.14 10.18
CA PHE A 415 13.82 11.96 11.55
C PHE A 415 13.32 13.11 12.43
N ASP A 416 13.28 12.87 13.75
CA ASP A 416 13.01 13.92 14.73
C ASP A 416 14.00 15.09 14.64
N SER A 417 13.75 16.17 15.36
CA SER A 417 14.55 17.40 15.28
C SER A 417 16.02 17.22 15.71
N GLU A 418 16.32 16.16 16.47
CA GLU A 418 17.67 15.79 16.87
C GLU A 418 18.35 14.82 15.88
N ASP A 419 17.68 14.49 14.77
CA ASP A 419 18.12 13.48 13.79
C ASP A 419 18.35 12.10 14.43
N HIS A 420 17.59 11.78 15.48
CA HIS A 420 17.81 10.63 16.34
C HIS A 420 16.93 9.43 15.92
N LEU A 421 15.61 9.58 15.93
CA LEU A 421 14.68 8.51 15.62
C LEU A 421 13.85 8.79 14.36
N PRO A 422 13.66 7.81 13.48
CA PRO A 422 12.81 7.98 12.31
C PRO A 422 11.35 7.85 12.67
N ALA A 423 10.50 8.52 11.89
CA ALA A 423 9.07 8.27 11.84
C ALA A 423 8.63 7.99 10.39
N GLY A 424 7.47 7.37 10.25
CA GLY A 424 6.90 7.03 8.95
C GLY A 424 5.45 7.43 8.82
N VAL A 425 5.03 7.56 7.56
CA VAL A 425 3.62 7.72 7.18
C VAL A 425 3.19 6.53 6.32
N THR A 426 1.90 6.26 6.32
CA THR A 426 1.30 5.19 5.51
C THR A 426 0.31 5.77 4.53
N LEU A 427 0.51 5.49 3.26
CA LEU A 427 -0.49 5.68 2.21
C LEU A 427 -1.39 4.46 2.16
N ILE A 428 -2.71 4.67 2.20
CA ILE A 428 -3.73 3.62 2.27
C ILE A 428 -4.76 3.89 1.19
N ALA A 429 -5.13 2.85 0.44
CA ALA A 429 -6.15 2.94 -0.60
C ALA A 429 -6.97 1.64 -0.68
N PRO A 430 -8.13 1.62 -1.34
CA PRO A 430 -8.94 0.43 -1.49
C PRO A 430 -8.18 -0.76 -2.09
N ALA A 431 -8.69 -1.98 -1.89
CA ALA A 431 -8.09 -3.20 -2.40
C ALA A 431 -7.76 -3.12 -3.91
N PHE A 432 -6.65 -3.76 -4.29
CA PHE A 432 -6.15 -3.84 -5.67
C PHE A 432 -5.66 -2.52 -6.29
N THR A 433 -5.45 -1.49 -5.48
CA THR A 433 -4.77 -0.26 -5.90
C THR A 433 -3.25 -0.33 -5.73
N ASP A 434 -2.70 -1.47 -5.35
CA ASP A 434 -1.28 -1.64 -5.01
C ASP A 434 -0.32 -1.08 -6.06
N ASP A 435 -0.60 -1.32 -7.35
CA ASP A 435 0.21 -0.81 -8.46
C ASP A 435 0.06 0.69 -8.67
N ALA A 436 -1.16 1.20 -8.51
CA ALA A 436 -1.45 2.61 -8.69
C ALA A 436 -0.95 3.47 -7.50
N LEU A 437 -0.87 2.87 -6.29
CA LEU A 437 -0.40 3.53 -5.08
C LEU A 437 1.14 3.67 -5.06
N ALA A 438 1.86 2.73 -5.67
CA ALA A 438 3.30 2.65 -5.59
C ALA A 438 4.05 3.88 -6.17
N PRO A 439 3.69 4.46 -7.33
CA PRO A 439 4.34 5.67 -7.83
C PRO A 439 4.18 6.88 -6.91
N LEU A 440 3.01 7.04 -6.28
CA LEU A 440 2.76 8.09 -5.30
C LEU A 440 3.63 7.90 -4.05
N ALA A 441 3.70 6.66 -3.55
CA ALA A 441 4.52 6.31 -2.40
C ALA A 441 6.01 6.55 -2.68
N ASP A 442 6.51 6.19 -3.88
CA ASP A 442 7.90 6.46 -4.28
C ASP A 442 8.20 7.96 -4.39
N ALA A 443 7.30 8.72 -5.01
CA ALA A 443 7.46 10.16 -5.13
C ALA A 443 7.49 10.86 -3.75
N LEU A 444 6.58 10.50 -2.86
CA LEU A 444 6.55 11.03 -1.49
C LEU A 444 7.77 10.60 -0.68
N HIS A 445 8.20 9.33 -0.79
CA HIS A 445 9.41 8.82 -0.14
C HIS A 445 10.64 9.61 -0.59
N ARG A 446 10.82 9.87 -1.88
CA ARG A 446 11.96 10.62 -2.41
C ARG A 446 12.01 12.06 -1.93
N LEU A 447 10.89 12.69 -1.63
CA LEU A 447 10.85 14.03 -1.02
C LEU A 447 11.24 14.03 0.47
N ALA A 448 10.87 12.97 1.20
CA ALA A 448 11.07 12.87 2.64
C ALA A 448 12.34 12.11 3.04
N ALA A 449 12.96 11.36 2.10
CA ALA A 449 14.05 10.44 2.41
C ALA A 449 15.27 11.12 3.03
N ARG A 450 15.69 10.56 4.17
CA ARG A 450 16.93 10.81 4.85
C ARG A 450 17.70 9.50 4.95
N GLY A 451 18.38 9.10 3.86
CA GLY A 451 19.10 7.84 3.79
C GLY A 451 18.22 6.63 3.50
N MET A 452 18.77 5.45 3.74
CA MET A 452 18.12 4.14 3.64
C MET A 452 18.51 3.31 4.88
N GLY A 453 17.53 2.77 5.62
CA GLY A 453 17.79 2.08 6.88
C GLY A 453 18.72 2.91 7.77
N ARG A 454 19.76 2.28 8.33
CA ARG A 454 20.73 2.97 9.20
C ARG A 454 21.72 3.90 8.48
N ASP A 455 21.81 3.84 7.18
CA ASP A 455 22.71 4.71 6.40
C ASP A 455 21.99 6.02 6.03
N LYS A 456 22.09 7.00 6.90
CA LYS A 456 21.49 8.33 6.73
C LYS A 456 22.12 9.14 5.59
N ALA A 457 23.31 8.76 5.11
CA ALA A 457 23.99 9.42 4.00
C ALA A 457 23.64 8.84 2.63
N ALA A 458 23.04 7.65 2.60
CA ALA A 458 22.66 7.00 1.35
C ALA A 458 21.59 7.81 0.59
N THR A 459 21.67 7.79 -0.73
CA THR A 459 20.65 8.35 -1.60
C THR A 459 19.84 7.24 -2.25
N LEU A 460 18.53 7.44 -2.43
CA LEU A 460 17.71 6.47 -3.14
C LEU A 460 18.16 6.35 -4.59
N PRO A 461 18.49 5.13 -5.08
CA PRO A 461 18.93 4.92 -6.46
C PRO A 461 17.86 5.38 -7.46
N GLU A 462 18.25 6.09 -8.53
CA GLU A 462 17.31 6.48 -9.58
C GLU A 462 16.73 5.23 -10.30
N ALA A 463 17.52 4.17 -10.43
CA ALA A 463 17.07 2.92 -11.02
C ALA A 463 15.99 2.18 -10.19
N SER A 464 15.79 2.55 -8.91
CA SER A 464 14.68 2.04 -8.08
C SER A 464 13.40 2.86 -8.18
N LYS A 465 13.38 3.91 -9.00
CA LYS A 465 12.20 4.77 -9.18
C LYS A 465 11.04 4.01 -9.78
N VAL A 466 9.87 4.18 -9.17
CA VAL A 466 8.62 3.62 -9.69
C VAL A 466 7.99 4.65 -10.64
N PRO A 467 7.97 4.39 -11.95
CA PRO A 467 7.35 5.33 -12.89
C PRO A 467 5.85 5.41 -12.64
N ALA A 468 5.27 6.59 -12.81
CA ALA A 468 3.82 6.72 -12.87
C ALA A 468 3.30 5.85 -14.01
N ALA A 469 2.32 4.98 -13.71
CA ALA A 469 1.64 4.25 -14.75
C ALA A 469 0.89 5.25 -15.65
N PRO A 470 0.90 5.09 -16.97
CA PRO A 470 0.01 5.86 -17.82
C PRO A 470 -1.42 5.58 -17.38
N SER A 471 -2.22 6.64 -17.20
CA SER A 471 -3.63 6.47 -16.85
C SER A 471 -4.33 5.64 -17.93
N SER A 472 -5.01 4.58 -17.55
CA SER A 472 -5.89 3.86 -18.46
C SER A 472 -7.26 4.54 -18.57
N LEU A 473 -7.54 5.52 -17.70
CA LEU A 473 -8.79 6.27 -17.75
C LEU A 473 -8.91 7.00 -19.09
N VAL A 474 -10.08 6.93 -19.68
CA VAL A 474 -10.36 7.52 -21.01
C VAL A 474 -11.00 8.89 -20.82
N PRO A 475 -10.35 9.97 -21.30
CA PRO A 475 -10.93 11.29 -21.21
C PRO A 475 -12.04 11.50 -22.24
N ILE A 476 -13.12 12.18 -21.80
CA ILE A 476 -14.26 12.57 -22.62
C ILE A 476 -14.67 14.02 -22.36
N VAL A 477 -14.95 14.75 -23.44
CA VAL A 477 -15.52 16.11 -23.39
C VAL A 477 -17.05 16.03 -23.44
N VAL A 478 -17.70 16.70 -22.50
CA VAL A 478 -19.16 16.85 -22.48
C VAL A 478 -19.56 18.32 -22.56
N VAL A 479 -20.65 18.62 -23.27
CA VAL A 479 -21.10 19.99 -23.57
C VAL A 479 -22.56 20.26 -23.17
N GLY A 480 -23.33 19.23 -22.83
CA GLY A 480 -24.79 19.34 -22.66
C GLY A 480 -25.32 18.81 -21.34
N ALA A 481 -26.30 17.92 -21.42
CA ALA A 481 -27.02 17.35 -20.29
C ALA A 481 -26.13 16.55 -19.31
N HIS A 482 -24.89 16.22 -19.68
CA HIS A 482 -23.89 15.54 -18.85
C HIS A 482 -22.98 16.48 -18.04
N LEU A 483 -23.04 17.81 -18.25
CA LEU A 483 -22.30 18.77 -17.44
C LEU A 483 -22.68 18.64 -15.95
N THR A 484 -21.78 18.98 -15.05
CA THR A 484 -22.02 18.99 -13.59
C THR A 484 -23.31 19.74 -13.25
N GLY A 485 -24.19 19.13 -12.47
CA GLY A 485 -25.49 19.71 -12.09
C GLY A 485 -26.60 19.56 -13.15
N MET A 486 -26.30 19.02 -14.33
CA MET A 486 -27.29 18.74 -15.38
C MET A 486 -27.88 17.32 -15.23
N PRO A 487 -29.07 17.04 -15.81
CA PRO A 487 -29.86 15.83 -15.54
C PRO A 487 -29.16 14.50 -15.80
N LEU A 488 -28.25 14.42 -16.77
CA LEU A 488 -27.54 13.18 -17.14
C LEU A 488 -26.13 13.08 -16.52
N ASN A 489 -25.71 14.00 -15.68
CA ASN A 489 -24.39 13.95 -15.06
C ASN A 489 -24.13 12.65 -14.27
N LYS A 490 -25.20 12.06 -13.70
CA LYS A 490 -25.13 10.76 -13.00
C LYS A 490 -24.65 9.60 -13.88
N GLU A 491 -24.74 9.72 -15.19
CA GLU A 491 -24.23 8.70 -16.13
C GLU A 491 -22.70 8.71 -16.23
N LEU A 492 -22.08 9.80 -15.81
CA LEU A 492 -20.62 9.90 -15.65
C LEU A 492 -20.20 9.54 -14.22
N THR A 493 -20.83 10.17 -13.21
CA THR A 493 -20.42 9.99 -11.79
C THR A 493 -20.73 8.60 -11.26
N GLY A 494 -21.86 8.00 -11.64
CA GLY A 494 -22.28 6.67 -11.16
C GLY A 494 -21.30 5.55 -11.50
N PRO A 495 -20.75 5.47 -12.73
CA PRO A 495 -19.75 4.48 -13.10
C PRO A 495 -18.30 4.83 -12.67
N GLY A 496 -18.11 5.76 -11.75
CA GLY A 496 -16.79 6.16 -11.25
C GLY A 496 -16.08 7.22 -12.11
N GLY A 497 -16.84 7.94 -12.94
CA GLY A 497 -16.30 9.07 -13.72
C GLY A 497 -15.95 10.26 -12.86
N ARG A 498 -14.92 10.97 -13.26
CA ARG A 498 -14.34 12.08 -12.52
C ARG A 498 -14.17 13.32 -13.40
N LEU A 499 -14.58 14.49 -12.87
CA LEU A 499 -14.32 15.79 -13.49
C LEU A 499 -12.84 16.15 -13.37
N ILE A 500 -12.18 16.42 -14.50
CA ILE A 500 -10.78 16.82 -14.57
C ILE A 500 -10.65 18.34 -14.65
N LYS A 501 -11.35 18.95 -15.60
CA LYS A 501 -11.36 20.41 -15.75
C LYS A 501 -12.62 20.91 -16.42
N SER A 502 -13.00 22.15 -16.10
CA SER A 502 -13.92 22.96 -16.89
C SER A 502 -13.10 23.90 -17.76
N CYS A 503 -13.36 23.94 -19.05
CA CYS A 503 -12.59 24.71 -20.03
C CYS A 503 -13.48 25.13 -21.21
N ARG A 504 -12.88 25.60 -22.28
CA ARG A 504 -13.58 25.93 -23.52
C ARG A 504 -13.08 25.08 -24.69
N THR A 505 -13.90 24.95 -25.73
CA THR A 505 -13.44 24.44 -27.02
C THR A 505 -12.60 25.49 -27.75
N ALA A 506 -11.89 25.08 -28.78
CA ALA A 506 -11.39 26.02 -29.80
C ALA A 506 -12.55 26.84 -30.40
N GLY A 507 -12.22 27.97 -31.02
CA GLY A 507 -13.24 28.93 -31.51
C GLY A 507 -14.05 28.48 -32.73
N ASP A 508 -13.72 27.35 -33.36
CA ASP A 508 -14.32 26.87 -34.59
C ASP A 508 -15.50 25.88 -34.37
N TYR A 509 -16.17 25.96 -33.19
CA TYR A 509 -17.33 25.15 -32.86
C TYR A 509 -18.60 25.99 -32.72
N ARG A 510 -19.73 25.47 -33.27
CA ARG A 510 -21.07 26.01 -33.07
C ARG A 510 -21.93 25.08 -32.24
N LEU A 511 -22.90 25.64 -31.53
CA LEU A 511 -23.85 24.95 -30.67
C LEU A 511 -25.29 25.20 -31.13
N TYR A 512 -26.06 24.14 -31.20
CA TYR A 512 -27.48 24.18 -31.62
C TYR A 512 -28.36 23.50 -30.58
N ALA A 513 -29.55 24.02 -30.33
CA ALA A 513 -30.55 23.37 -29.51
C ALA A 513 -31.36 22.39 -30.40
N LEU A 514 -31.16 21.09 -30.15
CA LEU A 514 -31.82 20.04 -30.96
C LEU A 514 -33.32 19.94 -30.62
N PRO A 515 -34.23 19.98 -31.60
CA PRO A 515 -35.67 19.91 -31.37
C PRO A 515 -36.08 18.51 -30.89
N GLY A 516 -37.14 18.44 -30.05
CA GLY A 516 -37.77 17.18 -29.64
C GLY A 516 -36.98 16.25 -28.74
N THR A 517 -35.84 16.67 -28.19
CA THR A 517 -35.03 15.84 -27.26
C THR A 517 -35.49 15.98 -25.80
N VAL A 518 -35.55 14.84 -25.06
CA VAL A 518 -35.90 14.80 -23.63
C VAL A 518 -34.82 13.98 -22.88
N PRO A 519 -34.08 14.57 -21.92
CA PRO A 519 -33.98 16.01 -21.64
C PRO A 519 -33.45 16.78 -22.86
N PRO A 520 -33.63 18.12 -22.92
CA PRO A 520 -33.09 18.93 -24.00
C PRO A 520 -31.58 18.73 -24.18
N LYS A 521 -31.13 18.52 -25.43
CA LYS A 521 -29.74 18.21 -25.77
C LYS A 521 -29.19 19.20 -26.79
N PRO A 522 -27.94 19.64 -26.63
CA PRO A 522 -27.26 20.41 -27.67
C PRO A 522 -26.70 19.50 -28.77
N GLY A 523 -26.67 20.03 -29.99
CA GLY A 523 -25.85 19.53 -31.08
C GLY A 523 -24.63 20.44 -31.26
N MET A 524 -23.44 19.93 -31.02
CA MET A 524 -22.19 20.66 -31.28
C MET A 524 -21.58 20.20 -32.59
N VAL A 525 -21.20 21.14 -33.44
CA VAL A 525 -20.53 20.87 -34.71
C VAL A 525 -19.28 21.70 -34.88
N ARG A 526 -18.29 21.17 -35.55
CA ARG A 526 -17.10 21.91 -35.95
C ARG A 526 -17.32 22.55 -37.31
N GLU A 527 -17.08 23.85 -37.39
CA GLU A 527 -17.22 24.65 -38.63
C GLU A 527 -15.87 25.37 -38.90
N PRO A 528 -15.01 24.75 -39.72
CA PRO A 528 -13.74 25.38 -40.09
C PRO A 528 -13.97 26.74 -40.74
N GLY A 529 -13.31 27.78 -40.22
CA GLY A 529 -13.46 29.17 -40.68
C GLY A 529 -14.42 30.01 -39.81
N PHE A 530 -15.20 29.40 -38.91
CA PHE A 530 -15.87 30.14 -37.83
C PHE A 530 -14.85 30.52 -36.74
N ALA A 531 -14.95 31.76 -36.25
CA ALA A 531 -14.07 32.28 -35.21
C ALA A 531 -14.91 32.87 -34.05
N GLY A 532 -15.29 31.98 -33.14
CA GLY A 532 -15.98 32.33 -31.90
C GLY A 532 -15.05 32.28 -30.68
N GLU A 533 -15.62 32.55 -29.50
CA GLU A 533 -14.87 32.48 -28.21
C GLU A 533 -14.68 31.06 -27.65
N GLY A 534 -15.12 30.03 -28.40
CA GLY A 534 -15.21 28.66 -27.92
C GLY A 534 -16.42 28.42 -27.00
N LEU A 535 -16.78 27.17 -26.78
CA LEU A 535 -17.94 26.74 -25.99
C LEU A 535 -17.50 26.22 -24.63
N ALA A 536 -18.22 26.55 -23.55
CA ALA A 536 -17.97 26.01 -22.22
C ALA A 536 -18.25 24.50 -22.20
N VAL A 537 -17.26 23.72 -21.82
CA VAL A 537 -17.26 22.26 -21.76
C VAL A 537 -16.62 21.75 -20.47
N GLU A 538 -16.84 20.48 -20.17
CA GLU A 538 -16.14 19.77 -19.10
C GLU A 538 -15.41 18.55 -19.65
N VAL A 539 -14.18 18.34 -19.17
CA VAL A 539 -13.41 17.13 -19.43
C VAL A 539 -13.59 16.20 -18.24
N TRP A 540 -14.05 15.00 -18.51
CA TRP A 540 -14.21 13.91 -17.55
C TRP A 540 -13.29 12.77 -17.92
N GLU A 541 -12.85 11.97 -16.94
CA GLU A 541 -12.19 10.69 -17.15
C GLU A 541 -13.08 9.56 -16.67
N LEU A 542 -13.15 8.48 -17.46
CA LEU A 542 -13.94 7.29 -17.19
C LEU A 542 -13.07 6.04 -17.23
N PRO A 543 -13.30 5.03 -16.37
CA PRO A 543 -12.77 3.69 -16.59
C PRO A 543 -13.08 3.18 -18.01
N PRO A 544 -12.18 2.45 -18.70
CA PRO A 544 -12.39 2.02 -20.09
C PRO A 544 -13.71 1.29 -20.34
N ALA A 545 -14.09 0.40 -19.42
CA ALA A 545 -15.36 -0.31 -19.51
C ALA A 545 -16.58 0.63 -19.40
N ALA A 546 -16.51 1.61 -18.49
CA ALA A 546 -17.55 2.63 -18.31
C ALA A 546 -17.63 3.55 -19.54
N PHE A 547 -16.48 3.97 -20.09
CA PHE A 547 -16.41 4.74 -21.35
C PHE A 547 -17.05 3.96 -22.50
N GLY A 548 -16.74 2.67 -22.68
CA GLY A 548 -17.33 1.83 -23.71
C GLY A 548 -18.86 1.72 -23.57
N GLN A 549 -19.36 1.46 -22.37
CA GLN A 549 -20.80 1.42 -22.08
C GLN A 549 -21.48 2.77 -22.28
N PHE A 550 -20.80 3.87 -21.94
CA PHE A 550 -21.30 5.22 -22.14
C PHE A 550 -21.44 5.54 -23.62
N VAL A 551 -20.40 5.27 -24.43
CA VAL A 551 -20.42 5.49 -25.88
C VAL A 551 -21.49 4.63 -26.57
N ALA A 552 -21.65 3.36 -26.16
CA ALA A 552 -22.64 2.45 -26.72
C ALA A 552 -24.11 2.92 -26.52
N ARG A 553 -24.36 3.80 -25.53
CA ARG A 553 -25.71 4.34 -25.24
C ARG A 553 -25.99 5.68 -25.89
N ILE A 554 -25.03 6.27 -26.60
CA ILE A 554 -25.24 7.56 -27.27
C ILE A 554 -26.21 7.38 -28.43
N PRO A 555 -27.39 8.05 -28.41
CA PRO A 555 -28.35 7.91 -29.49
C PRO A 555 -28.03 8.86 -30.66
N ALA A 556 -28.36 8.45 -31.88
CA ALA A 556 -28.38 9.38 -32.99
C ALA A 556 -29.26 10.62 -32.66
N PRO A 557 -28.92 11.81 -33.12
CA PRO A 557 -27.90 12.15 -34.11
C PRO A 557 -26.54 12.48 -33.47
N LEU A 558 -26.32 12.15 -32.18
CA LEU A 558 -25.06 12.41 -31.51
C LEU A 558 -24.08 11.26 -31.74
N GLY A 559 -22.80 11.60 -31.84
CA GLY A 559 -21.72 10.65 -31.97
C GLY A 559 -20.49 11.13 -31.19
N VAL A 560 -19.42 10.33 -31.17
CA VAL A 560 -18.15 10.68 -30.55
C VAL A 560 -17.11 10.97 -31.63
N GLY A 561 -16.49 12.14 -31.54
CA GLY A 561 -15.37 12.54 -32.39
C GLY A 561 -14.27 13.20 -31.55
N LYS A 562 -13.29 13.82 -32.21
CA LYS A 562 -12.24 14.60 -31.54
C LYS A 562 -12.66 16.07 -31.44
N ILE A 563 -12.65 16.59 -30.21
CA ILE A 563 -12.91 17.99 -29.89
C ILE A 563 -11.59 18.66 -29.54
N THR A 564 -11.27 19.74 -30.24
CA THR A 564 -10.11 20.58 -29.94
C THR A 564 -10.50 21.58 -28.85
N LEU A 565 -9.73 21.64 -27.78
CA LEU A 565 -9.92 22.58 -26.68
C LEU A 565 -9.14 23.87 -26.92
N ASP A 566 -9.36 24.88 -26.07
CA ASP A 566 -8.69 26.17 -26.10
C ASP A 566 -7.17 26.13 -25.87
N ASP A 567 -6.69 25.06 -25.21
CA ASP A 567 -5.26 24.77 -25.02
C ASP A 567 -4.62 23.99 -26.19
N GLY A 568 -5.38 23.73 -27.26
CA GLY A 568 -4.94 22.96 -28.43
C GLY A 568 -5.00 21.44 -28.28
N SER A 569 -5.32 20.91 -27.11
CA SER A 569 -5.48 19.46 -26.90
C SER A 569 -6.72 18.93 -27.62
N ALA A 570 -6.66 17.67 -28.12
CA ALA A 570 -7.76 17.02 -28.83
C ALA A 570 -8.25 15.78 -28.06
N ILE A 571 -9.45 15.85 -27.51
CA ILE A 571 -10.04 14.83 -26.64
C ILE A 571 -11.33 14.29 -27.30
N SER A 572 -11.66 13.00 -27.06
CA SER A 572 -12.93 12.42 -27.50
C SER A 572 -14.10 13.12 -26.85
N GLY A 573 -15.17 13.40 -27.60
CA GLY A 573 -16.34 14.09 -27.06
C GLY A 573 -17.52 14.11 -28.03
N PHE A 574 -18.62 14.69 -27.60
CA PHE A 574 -19.86 14.68 -28.37
C PHE A 574 -19.82 15.62 -29.56
N LEU A 575 -20.16 15.09 -30.74
CA LEU A 575 -20.44 15.85 -31.94
C LEU A 575 -21.86 15.48 -32.45
N CYS A 576 -22.45 16.35 -33.25
CA CYS A 576 -23.76 16.14 -33.86
C CYS A 576 -23.63 15.97 -35.36
N GLU A 577 -24.42 15.05 -35.93
CA GLU A 577 -24.53 14.87 -37.36
C GLU A 577 -25.27 16.06 -38.01
N PRO A 578 -24.77 16.59 -39.15
CA PRO A 578 -25.31 17.82 -39.76
C PRO A 578 -26.79 17.80 -40.12
N TYR A 579 -27.33 16.64 -40.43
CA TYR A 579 -28.76 16.52 -40.81
C TYR A 579 -29.71 16.94 -39.67
N ALA A 580 -29.31 16.79 -38.43
CA ALA A 580 -30.10 17.12 -37.26
C ALA A 580 -30.14 18.62 -36.94
N LEU A 581 -29.37 19.42 -37.64
CA LEU A 581 -29.35 20.87 -37.47
C LEU A 581 -30.51 21.56 -38.27
N VAL A 582 -31.18 20.82 -39.14
CA VAL A 582 -32.32 21.36 -39.88
C VAL A 582 -33.44 21.71 -38.92
N GLY A 583 -33.76 22.99 -38.82
CA GLY A 583 -34.76 23.52 -37.88
C GLY A 583 -34.28 23.66 -36.42
N ALA A 584 -33.02 23.38 -36.13
CA ALA A 584 -32.43 23.61 -34.80
C ALA A 584 -32.06 25.09 -34.63
N GLU A 585 -32.29 25.63 -33.44
CA GLU A 585 -31.90 27.00 -33.06
C GLU A 585 -30.37 27.04 -32.80
N GLU A 586 -29.69 27.97 -33.47
CA GLU A 586 -28.27 28.21 -33.20
C GLU A 586 -28.10 29.03 -31.91
N VAL A 587 -27.36 28.50 -30.94
CA VAL A 587 -27.24 29.04 -29.57
C VAL A 587 -25.80 29.29 -29.13
N THR A 588 -24.86 29.36 -30.06
CA THR A 588 -23.41 29.57 -29.82
C THR A 588 -23.15 30.84 -29.05
N HIS A 589 -23.96 31.90 -29.32
CA HIS A 589 -23.78 33.20 -28.67
C HIS A 589 -24.00 33.21 -27.15
N HIS A 590 -24.62 32.15 -26.59
CA HIS A 590 -24.69 31.97 -25.14
C HIS A 590 -23.37 31.45 -24.54
N GLY A 591 -22.37 31.07 -25.35
CA GLY A 591 -21.08 30.59 -24.90
C GLY A 591 -21.09 29.19 -24.25
N GLY A 592 -22.25 28.51 -24.17
CA GLY A 592 -22.38 27.16 -23.62
C GLY A 592 -23.80 26.78 -23.23
N TRP A 593 -24.03 25.48 -23.03
CA TRP A 593 -25.34 24.91 -22.80
C TRP A 593 -26.02 25.38 -21.51
N ARG A 594 -25.25 25.51 -20.41
CA ARG A 594 -25.82 25.99 -19.12
C ARG A 594 -26.39 27.41 -19.25
N ALA A 595 -25.67 28.31 -19.92
CA ALA A 595 -26.12 29.67 -20.10
C ALA A 595 -27.38 29.75 -20.97
N TYR A 596 -27.45 28.94 -22.04
CA TYR A 596 -28.68 28.83 -22.85
C TYR A 596 -29.87 28.31 -22.05
N VAL A 597 -29.71 27.21 -21.29
CA VAL A 597 -30.81 26.66 -20.46
C VAL A 597 -31.25 27.68 -19.40
N ALA A 598 -30.32 28.37 -18.75
CA ALA A 598 -30.64 29.43 -17.78
C ALA A 598 -31.41 30.60 -18.39
N SER A 599 -31.17 30.95 -19.65
CA SER A 599 -31.90 32.01 -20.33
C SER A 599 -33.36 31.63 -20.70
N ARG A 600 -33.70 30.34 -20.60
CA ARG A 600 -35.04 29.78 -20.89
C ARG A 600 -35.84 29.47 -19.61
N ALA A 601 -35.21 29.48 -18.45
CA ALA A 601 -35.84 29.28 -17.15
C ALA A 601 -36.42 30.60 -16.64
#